data_b2577027b18b5319905785321543857a
#
_entry.id   b2577027b18b5319905785321543857a
#
_cell.length_a   1.000
_cell.length_b   1.000
_cell.length_c   1.000
_cell.angle_alpha   90.00
_cell.angle_beta   90.00
_cell.angle_gamma   90.00
#
_symmetry.space_group_name_H-M   'P 1'
#
loop_
_entity.id
_entity.type
_entity.pdbx_description
1 polymer ?
#
loop_
_entity_poly.entity_id
_entity_poly.type
_entity_poly.pdbx_seq_one_letter_code
_entity_poly.pdbx_strand_id
1 'polypeptide(L)'
;MKSKIFAIFAPLLSTALLLAGCSSNDDDSSAGGTSSAGTEKVTLTVFAAASLKNSFTALAEEFSEDNPNIEVKYSFDGSSALVTQIQQGAPADVIATADEKNMAKLGDSVSDPQIFATNVLTIVTQPGNPKNIQSLADLTRSDVSTVVCAVDVPCGNATAQVEQNTGIDIKPVSEETAVTGVLTKVQTKQADAGLVYVTDATGAGATVTAVSDPAFAAVVNKYPIGVVAATKYEDAAQKFVDMILGPQGAALLASKGFGPSA
;
A
#
# COMPACT_ATOMS: atom_id res chain seq x y z
N MET A 1 -20.12 9.63 -52.95
CA MET A 1 -19.41 9.54 -54.24
C MET A 1 -17.99 9.05 -53.98
N LYS A 2 -17.64 7.92 -54.69
CA LYS A 2 -16.33 7.36 -55.03
C LYS A 2 -15.44 6.89 -53.85
N SER A 3 -15.52 5.69 -53.35
CA SER A 3 -15.01 4.38 -53.81
C SER A 3 -13.67 4.43 -54.57
N LYS A 4 -12.60 3.81 -53.95
CA LYS A 4 -11.60 3.03 -54.70
C LYS A 4 -10.95 1.95 -53.80
N ILE A 5 -11.20 0.74 -54.24
CA ILE A 5 -10.61 -0.56 -53.90
C ILE A 5 -9.33 -0.71 -54.71
N PHE A 6 -8.28 -1.36 -54.16
CA PHE A 6 -7.24 -2.13 -54.88
C PHE A 6 -6.60 -3.05 -53.83
N ALA A 7 -6.74 -4.26 -53.78
CA ALA A 7 -6.53 -5.52 -54.50
C ALA A 7 -5.03 -5.93 -54.64
N ILE A 8 -4.69 -6.99 -53.90
CA ILE A 8 -3.94 -8.24 -54.22
C ILE A 8 -2.53 -8.11 -54.84
N PHE A 9 -1.56 -8.76 -54.17
CA PHE A 9 -0.61 -9.69 -54.83
C PHE A 9 0.13 -10.55 -53.77
N ALA A 10 -0.05 -11.87 -53.84
CA ALA A 10 0.88 -12.90 -53.42
C ALA A 10 1.66 -13.38 -54.62
N PRO A 11 2.86 -13.90 -54.50
CA PRO A 11 3.03 -15.31 -54.85
C PRO A 11 3.97 -16.14 -53.96
N LEU A 12 3.66 -17.38 -54.02
CA LEU A 12 4.18 -18.66 -53.66
C LEU A 12 5.61 -19.00 -54.13
N LEU A 13 6.06 -20.16 -53.56
CA LEU A 13 7.10 -21.15 -53.98
C LEU A 13 8.55 -20.78 -53.63
N SER A 14 9.42 -21.67 -53.12
CA SER A 14 9.58 -23.11 -53.31
C SER A 14 10.49 -23.73 -52.25
N THR A 15 10.16 -24.95 -51.87
CA THR A 15 10.90 -26.12 -51.43
C THR A 15 12.41 -26.22 -51.67
N ALA A 16 13.17 -26.75 -50.67
CA ALA A 16 14.22 -27.73 -50.89
C ALA A 16 14.49 -28.57 -49.65
N LEU A 17 14.21 -29.84 -49.76
CA LEU A 17 14.66 -30.97 -48.89
C LEU A 17 16.12 -31.27 -49.19
N LEU A 18 16.93 -31.60 -48.17
CA LEU A 18 18.04 -32.54 -48.32
C LEU A 18 18.25 -33.28 -46.96
N LEU A 19 18.22 -34.61 -47.08
CA LEU A 19 18.45 -35.63 -46.04
C LEU A 19 19.94 -35.91 -45.84
N ALA A 20 20.16 -36.54 -44.71
CA ALA A 20 21.08 -37.63 -44.40
C ALA A 20 22.40 -37.29 -43.72
N GLY A 21 22.63 -38.05 -42.64
CA GLY A 21 23.92 -38.27 -42.00
C GLY A 21 23.80 -38.85 -40.63
N CYS A 22 23.43 -40.14 -40.47
CA CYS A 22 23.69 -40.91 -39.26
C CYS A 22 25.18 -41.19 -39.15
N SER A 23 25.77 -40.97 -37.99
CA SER A 23 26.92 -41.75 -37.52
C SER A 23 26.90 -41.82 -36.00
N SER A 24 26.74 -43.04 -35.51
CA SER A 24 26.91 -43.46 -34.14
C SER A 24 28.38 -43.44 -33.77
N ASN A 25 28.71 -42.92 -32.59
CA ASN A 25 29.81 -43.39 -31.77
C ASN A 25 29.46 -43.15 -30.31
N ASP A 26 29.38 -44.26 -29.56
CA ASP A 26 29.38 -44.29 -28.11
C ASP A 26 30.71 -43.75 -27.60
N ASP A 27 30.68 -42.84 -26.65
CA ASP A 27 31.67 -42.74 -25.60
C ASP A 27 31.07 -42.09 -24.35
N ASP A 28 31.07 -42.87 -23.32
CA ASP A 28 30.69 -42.61 -21.94
C ASP A 28 31.57 -41.52 -21.34
N SER A 29 30.95 -40.39 -20.95
CA SER A 29 31.56 -39.48 -19.99
C SER A 29 30.48 -38.74 -19.22
N SER A 30 30.21 -39.29 -18.04
CA SER A 30 29.52 -38.60 -16.95
C SER A 30 30.13 -37.20 -16.70
N ALA A 31 29.53 -36.16 -17.26
CA ALA A 31 29.71 -34.83 -16.79
C ALA A 31 28.42 -34.38 -16.11
N GLY A 32 28.47 -34.41 -14.78
CA GLY A 32 27.45 -33.82 -13.93
C GLY A 32 27.22 -32.36 -14.32
N GLY A 33 26.23 -32.17 -15.15
CA GLY A 33 25.69 -30.86 -15.41
C GLY A 33 25.00 -30.39 -14.12
N THR A 34 25.73 -29.62 -13.29
CA THR A 34 25.14 -28.80 -12.27
C THR A 34 24.29 -27.77 -13.04
N SER A 35 23.00 -28.06 -13.19
CA SER A 35 22.01 -27.04 -13.56
C SER A 35 22.09 -25.99 -12.44
N SER A 36 22.82 -24.93 -12.71
CA SER A 36 22.65 -23.67 -12.00
C SER A 36 21.20 -23.26 -12.32
N ALA A 37 20.28 -23.67 -11.47
CA ALA A 37 18.94 -23.11 -11.43
C ALA A 37 19.12 -21.62 -11.12
N GLY A 38 19.23 -20.81 -12.14
CA GLY A 38 19.11 -19.36 -12.01
C GLY A 38 17.78 -19.12 -11.31
N THR A 39 17.84 -18.61 -10.10
CA THR A 39 16.66 -18.26 -9.31
C THR A 39 15.81 -17.33 -10.17
N GLU A 40 14.62 -17.79 -10.54
CA GLU A 40 13.67 -17.01 -11.35
C GLU A 40 13.37 -15.70 -10.62
N LYS A 41 13.44 -14.58 -11.36
CA LYS A 41 13.10 -13.28 -10.78
C LYS A 41 11.60 -13.20 -10.57
N VAL A 42 11.20 -12.95 -9.34
CA VAL A 42 9.82 -12.74 -8.92
C VAL A 42 9.57 -11.25 -8.73
N THR A 43 8.44 -10.75 -9.21
CA THR A 43 7.95 -9.41 -8.87
C THR A 43 6.70 -9.56 -8.03
N LEU A 44 6.77 -9.14 -6.76
CA LEU A 44 5.62 -9.06 -5.87
C LEU A 44 4.91 -7.73 -6.03
N THR A 45 3.60 -7.77 -6.21
CA THR A 45 2.74 -6.58 -6.17
C THR A 45 2.11 -6.47 -4.80
N VAL A 46 2.52 -5.48 -4.02
CA VAL A 46 2.05 -5.23 -2.66
C VAL A 46 1.10 -4.04 -2.67
N PHE A 47 -0.17 -4.28 -2.32
CA PHE A 47 -1.15 -3.24 -2.08
C PHE A 47 -1.06 -2.82 -0.62
N ALA A 48 -0.77 -1.55 -0.35
CA ALA A 48 -0.56 -1.07 1.01
C ALA A 48 -1.26 0.26 1.25
N ALA A 49 -1.86 0.41 2.43
CA ALA A 49 -2.50 1.66 2.83
C ALA A 49 -1.55 2.85 2.66
N ALA A 50 -2.07 3.99 2.22
CA ALA A 50 -1.31 5.20 1.90
C ALA A 50 -0.38 5.65 3.06
N SER A 51 -0.82 5.49 4.32
CA SER A 51 -0.02 5.79 5.52
C SER A 51 1.22 4.90 5.71
N LEU A 52 1.29 3.75 5.01
CA LEU A 52 2.42 2.82 5.07
C LEU A 52 3.56 3.20 4.10
N LYS A 53 3.34 4.18 3.20
CA LYS A 53 4.27 4.46 2.09
C LYS A 53 5.72 4.61 2.55
N ASN A 54 5.98 5.45 3.54
CA ASN A 54 7.35 5.75 3.98
C ASN A 54 8.03 4.55 4.67
N SER A 55 7.27 3.79 5.46
CA SER A 55 7.80 2.61 6.16
C SER A 55 7.99 1.43 5.21
N PHE A 56 7.00 1.14 4.36
CA PHE A 56 7.07 0.00 3.44
C PHE A 56 8.11 0.19 2.34
N THR A 57 8.35 1.44 1.88
CA THR A 57 9.44 1.70 0.94
C THR A 57 10.80 1.35 1.58
N ALA A 58 11.04 1.74 2.83
CA ALA A 58 12.28 1.38 3.54
C ALA A 58 12.39 -0.13 3.79
N LEU A 59 11.27 -0.79 4.16
CA LEU A 59 11.24 -2.25 4.36
C LEU A 59 11.51 -3.03 3.07
N ALA A 60 11.11 -2.53 1.90
CA ALA A 60 11.42 -3.19 0.64
C ALA A 60 12.92 -3.13 0.29
N GLU A 61 13.58 -2.05 0.65
CA GLU A 61 15.04 -1.94 0.47
C GLU A 61 15.75 -3.02 1.31
N GLU A 62 15.41 -3.14 2.60
CA GLU A 62 15.94 -4.18 3.48
C GLU A 62 15.57 -5.61 3.00
N PHE A 63 14.33 -5.82 2.57
CA PHE A 63 13.88 -7.12 2.04
C PHE A 63 14.67 -7.55 0.80
N SER A 64 14.99 -6.61 -0.08
CA SER A 64 15.71 -6.89 -1.32
C SER A 64 17.17 -7.28 -1.09
N GLU A 65 17.79 -6.83 0.00
CA GLU A 65 19.16 -7.24 0.39
C GLU A 65 19.21 -8.74 0.71
N ASP A 66 18.21 -9.24 1.44
CA ASP A 66 18.11 -10.65 1.81
C ASP A 66 17.50 -11.53 0.70
N ASN A 67 16.75 -10.94 -0.24
CA ASN A 67 16.02 -11.62 -1.30
C ASN A 67 16.29 -11.00 -2.69
N PRO A 68 17.52 -11.06 -3.23
CA PRO A 68 17.90 -10.33 -4.44
C PRO A 68 17.18 -10.79 -5.74
N ASN A 69 16.48 -11.89 -5.69
CA ASN A 69 15.64 -12.41 -6.78
C ASN A 69 14.17 -11.97 -6.66
N ILE A 70 13.77 -11.24 -5.60
CA ILE A 70 12.40 -10.78 -5.39
C ILE A 70 12.38 -9.25 -5.46
N GLU A 71 11.70 -8.71 -6.46
CA GLU A 71 11.41 -7.28 -6.59
C GLU A 71 10.05 -6.97 -5.97
N VAL A 72 9.95 -5.97 -5.11
CA VAL A 72 8.68 -5.52 -4.53
C VAL A 72 8.19 -4.26 -5.23
N LYS A 73 6.98 -4.32 -5.78
CA LYS A 73 6.27 -3.17 -6.37
C LYS A 73 5.05 -2.83 -5.53
N TYR A 74 4.90 -1.55 -5.22
CA TYR A 74 3.80 -1.07 -4.39
C TYR A 74 2.70 -0.39 -5.20
N SER A 75 1.46 -0.59 -4.74
CA SER A 75 0.33 0.29 -5.00
C SER A 75 -0.11 0.89 -3.67
N PHE A 76 0.12 2.18 -3.46
CA PHE A 76 -0.29 2.90 -2.25
C PHE A 76 -1.56 3.71 -2.50
N ASP A 77 -2.62 3.43 -1.74
CA ASP A 77 -3.89 4.15 -1.83
C ASP A 77 -4.68 4.03 -0.51
N GLY A 78 -5.85 4.62 -0.42
CA GLY A 78 -6.80 4.33 0.66
C GLY A 78 -7.17 2.86 0.69
N SER A 79 -7.24 2.26 1.89
CA SER A 79 -7.52 0.81 2.01
C SER A 79 -8.82 0.39 1.34
N SER A 80 -9.86 1.23 1.37
CA SER A 80 -11.14 0.94 0.69
C SER A 80 -11.00 0.84 -0.83
N ALA A 81 -10.15 1.68 -1.44
CA ALA A 81 -9.86 1.64 -2.87
C ALA A 81 -9.07 0.38 -3.25
N LEU A 82 -8.03 0.03 -2.46
CA LEU A 82 -7.22 -1.18 -2.67
C LEU A 82 -8.08 -2.45 -2.56
N VAL A 83 -8.94 -2.53 -1.56
CA VAL A 83 -9.89 -3.64 -1.38
C VAL A 83 -10.81 -3.76 -2.60
N THR A 84 -11.38 -2.65 -3.06
CA THR A 84 -12.23 -2.63 -4.26
C THR A 84 -11.47 -3.13 -5.50
N GLN A 85 -10.22 -2.71 -5.68
CA GLN A 85 -9.38 -3.18 -6.79
C GLN A 85 -9.15 -4.70 -6.76
N ILE A 86 -8.86 -5.28 -5.58
CA ILE A 86 -8.69 -6.74 -5.43
C ILE A 86 -10.01 -7.46 -5.73
N GLN A 87 -11.14 -6.97 -5.21
CA GLN A 87 -12.45 -7.54 -5.51
C GLN A 87 -12.81 -7.48 -7.00
N GLN A 88 -12.27 -6.53 -7.73
CA GLN A 88 -12.41 -6.40 -9.19
C GLN A 88 -11.36 -7.21 -9.97
N GLY A 89 -10.52 -7.99 -9.29
CA GLY A 89 -9.53 -8.88 -9.92
C GLY A 89 -8.18 -8.22 -10.20
N ALA A 90 -7.85 -7.09 -9.57
CA ALA A 90 -6.51 -6.53 -9.69
C ALA A 90 -5.46 -7.52 -9.12
N PRO A 91 -4.34 -7.74 -9.82
CA PRO A 91 -3.32 -8.67 -9.38
C PRO A 91 -2.51 -8.09 -8.23
N ALA A 92 -2.84 -8.50 -7.02
CA ALA A 92 -2.07 -8.22 -5.81
C ALA A 92 -1.59 -9.54 -5.20
N ASP A 93 -0.38 -9.56 -4.66
CA ASP A 93 0.20 -10.71 -3.98
C ASP A 93 0.09 -10.56 -2.45
N VAL A 94 0.22 -9.34 -1.95
CA VAL A 94 0.08 -8.99 -0.54
C VAL A 94 -0.83 -7.76 -0.40
N ILE A 95 -1.64 -7.73 0.64
CA ILE A 95 -2.45 -6.56 1.04
C ILE A 95 -2.16 -6.19 2.49
N ALA A 96 -1.93 -4.89 2.75
CA ALA A 96 -1.83 -4.31 4.08
C ALA A 96 -2.78 -3.13 4.21
N THR A 97 -3.77 -3.22 5.10
CA THR A 97 -4.78 -2.17 5.30
C THR A 97 -4.55 -1.39 6.60
N ALA A 98 -5.11 -0.19 6.70
CA ALA A 98 -5.02 0.66 7.88
C ALA A 98 -6.18 0.44 8.87
N ASP A 99 -7.02 -0.54 8.64
CA ASP A 99 -8.03 -1.03 9.59
C ASP A 99 -8.46 -2.47 9.31
N GLU A 100 -9.01 -3.12 10.33
CA GLU A 100 -9.59 -4.46 10.24
C GLU A 100 -10.88 -4.48 9.41
N LYS A 101 -11.65 -3.38 9.43
CA LYS A 101 -12.94 -3.26 8.72
C LYS A 101 -12.78 -3.41 7.21
N ASN A 102 -11.76 -2.79 6.62
CA ASN A 102 -11.48 -2.92 5.19
C ASN A 102 -10.87 -4.30 4.86
N MET A 103 -9.97 -4.84 5.69
CA MET A 103 -9.43 -6.18 5.50
C MET A 103 -10.55 -7.23 5.50
N ALA A 104 -11.49 -7.15 6.43
CA ALA A 104 -12.61 -8.09 6.55
C ALA A 104 -13.49 -8.17 5.29
N LYS A 105 -13.55 -7.11 4.47
CA LYS A 105 -14.31 -7.12 3.20
C LYS A 105 -13.74 -8.08 2.16
N LEU A 106 -12.49 -8.50 2.31
CA LEU A 106 -11.83 -9.44 1.39
C LEU A 106 -12.17 -10.90 1.70
N GLY A 107 -12.60 -11.21 2.93
CA GLY A 107 -12.98 -12.57 3.33
C GLY A 107 -11.91 -13.59 2.94
N ASP A 108 -12.31 -14.66 2.26
CA ASP A 108 -11.43 -15.76 1.84
C ASP A 108 -10.41 -15.36 0.73
N SER A 109 -10.46 -14.13 0.22
CA SER A 109 -9.48 -13.64 -0.76
C SER A 109 -8.12 -13.32 -0.13
N VAL A 110 -8.01 -13.32 1.21
CA VAL A 110 -6.75 -13.11 1.94
C VAL A 110 -6.61 -14.20 2.99
N SER A 111 -5.48 -14.89 2.97
CA SER A 111 -5.17 -15.95 3.93
C SER A 111 -4.68 -15.35 5.25
N ASP A 112 -5.29 -15.77 6.35
CA ASP A 112 -4.88 -15.53 7.74
C ASP A 112 -4.25 -14.14 8.02
N PRO A 113 -4.99 -13.04 7.82
CA PRO A 113 -4.44 -11.70 8.00
C PRO A 113 -4.05 -11.45 9.47
N GLN A 114 -2.81 -10.98 9.68
CA GLN A 114 -2.22 -10.73 10.99
C GLN A 114 -2.06 -9.23 11.25
N ILE A 115 -2.33 -8.78 12.49
CA ILE A 115 -2.06 -7.39 12.91
C ILE A 115 -0.54 -7.22 13.07
N PHE A 116 0.05 -6.25 12.37
CA PHE A 116 1.49 -5.99 12.42
C PHE A 116 1.84 -4.65 13.06
N ALA A 117 0.89 -3.71 13.15
CA ALA A 117 1.10 -2.39 13.73
C ALA A 117 -0.21 -1.76 14.20
N THR A 118 -0.09 -0.69 14.98
CA THR A 118 -1.21 0.18 15.36
C THR A 118 -0.88 1.64 15.08
N ASN A 119 -1.91 2.49 14.98
CA ASN A 119 -1.76 3.93 14.79
C ASN A 119 -2.94 4.68 15.39
N VAL A 120 -2.77 5.98 15.62
CA VAL A 120 -3.84 6.88 16.08
C VAL A 120 -3.85 8.14 15.24
N LEU A 121 -4.99 8.83 15.20
CA LEU A 121 -5.10 10.11 14.52
C LEU A 121 -4.35 11.22 15.27
N THR A 122 -4.01 12.26 14.54
CA THR A 122 -3.54 13.55 15.03
C THR A 122 -4.06 14.66 14.12
N ILE A 123 -4.13 15.88 14.63
CA ILE A 123 -4.38 17.05 13.78
C ILE A 123 -3.06 17.46 13.13
N VAL A 124 -3.09 17.78 11.85
CA VAL A 124 -2.02 18.52 11.19
C VAL A 124 -2.55 19.88 10.77
N THR A 125 -1.71 20.91 10.90
CA THR A 125 -1.97 22.28 10.46
C THR A 125 -0.88 22.73 9.51
N GLN A 126 -1.11 23.83 8.82
CA GLN A 126 -0.05 24.51 8.09
C GLN A 126 1.16 24.79 9.01
N PRO A 127 2.41 24.88 8.48
CA PRO A 127 3.58 25.15 9.29
C PRO A 127 3.42 26.37 10.19
N GLY A 128 3.77 26.22 11.45
CA GLY A 128 3.65 27.26 12.47
C GLY A 128 2.23 27.45 13.03
N ASN A 129 1.25 26.64 12.60
CA ASN A 129 -0.12 26.67 13.12
C ASN A 129 -0.76 28.08 13.13
N PRO A 130 -0.92 28.73 11.96
CA PRO A 130 -1.32 30.14 11.88
C PRO A 130 -2.73 30.40 12.43
N LYS A 131 -3.58 29.38 12.54
CA LYS A 131 -4.93 29.46 13.12
C LYS A 131 -4.97 29.17 14.62
N ASN A 132 -3.81 28.92 15.25
CA ASN A 132 -3.70 28.59 16.67
C ASN A 132 -4.68 27.47 17.11
N ILE A 133 -4.70 26.37 16.34
CA ILE A 133 -5.51 25.19 16.63
C ILE A 133 -4.80 24.39 17.72
N GLN A 134 -5.50 24.11 18.83
CA GLN A 134 -4.92 23.44 20.01
C GLN A 134 -5.66 22.14 20.37
N SER A 135 -6.84 21.91 19.81
CA SER A 135 -7.69 20.79 20.14
C SER A 135 -8.58 20.38 18.98
N LEU A 136 -9.20 19.19 19.11
CA LEU A 136 -10.23 18.72 18.17
C LEU A 136 -11.40 19.71 18.05
N ALA A 137 -11.79 20.37 19.15
CA ALA A 137 -12.88 21.34 19.18
C ALA A 137 -12.58 22.56 18.28
N ASP A 138 -11.32 22.96 18.11
CA ASP A 138 -10.96 24.09 17.25
C ASP A 138 -11.23 23.83 15.77
N LEU A 139 -11.35 22.55 15.35
CA LEU A 139 -11.67 22.16 13.98
C LEU A 139 -13.14 22.51 13.60
N THR A 140 -13.98 22.83 14.59
CA THR A 140 -15.38 23.23 14.34
C THR A 140 -15.55 24.73 14.14
N ARG A 141 -14.49 25.51 14.29
CA ARG A 141 -14.51 26.97 14.12
C ARG A 141 -14.81 27.36 12.69
N SER A 142 -15.66 28.34 12.49
CA SER A 142 -16.08 28.81 11.15
C SER A 142 -14.96 29.48 10.33
N ASP A 143 -13.88 29.91 10.99
CA ASP A 143 -12.69 30.49 10.36
C ASP A 143 -11.58 29.45 10.07
N VAL A 144 -11.83 28.15 10.32
CA VAL A 144 -10.91 27.03 10.09
C VAL A 144 -11.46 26.13 8.99
N SER A 145 -10.72 26.05 7.90
CA SER A 145 -11.00 25.06 6.85
C SER A 145 -10.36 23.74 7.19
N THR A 146 -11.18 22.74 7.52
CA THR A 146 -10.73 21.38 7.91
C THR A 146 -10.98 20.40 6.78
N VAL A 147 -10.04 19.50 6.50
CA VAL A 147 -10.19 18.37 5.60
C VAL A 147 -10.03 17.05 6.37
N VAL A 148 -10.81 16.04 6.00
CA VAL A 148 -10.76 14.71 6.59
C VAL A 148 -10.79 13.64 5.50
N CYS A 149 -10.65 12.38 5.87
CA CYS A 149 -10.92 11.28 4.96
C CYS A 149 -12.43 10.99 4.87
N ALA A 150 -12.90 10.47 3.73
CA ALA A 150 -14.23 9.92 3.59
C ALA A 150 -14.44 8.75 4.58
N VAL A 151 -15.67 8.57 5.08
CA VAL A 151 -15.99 7.60 6.15
C VAL A 151 -15.67 6.14 5.81
N ASP A 152 -15.63 5.78 4.52
CA ASP A 152 -15.26 4.44 4.07
C ASP A 152 -13.76 4.15 4.12
N VAL A 153 -12.95 5.20 4.25
CA VAL A 153 -11.49 5.12 4.37
C VAL A 153 -11.13 4.94 5.85
N PRO A 154 -10.07 4.19 6.21
CA PRO A 154 -9.71 3.95 7.61
C PRO A 154 -9.59 5.21 8.46
N CYS A 155 -8.95 6.27 7.96
CA CYS A 155 -8.82 7.56 8.65
C CYS A 155 -10.19 8.26 8.83
N GLY A 156 -11.08 8.16 7.86
CA GLY A 156 -12.45 8.71 7.98
C GLY A 156 -13.32 7.92 8.96
N ASN A 157 -13.21 6.59 8.94
CA ASN A 157 -13.87 5.75 9.95
C ASN A 157 -13.36 6.06 11.37
N ALA A 158 -12.06 6.28 11.54
CA ALA A 158 -11.48 6.69 12.82
C ALA A 158 -11.97 8.09 13.22
N THR A 159 -12.04 9.05 12.29
CA THR A 159 -12.61 10.38 12.53
C THR A 159 -14.04 10.27 13.04
N ALA A 160 -14.91 9.51 12.37
CA ALA A 160 -16.30 9.33 12.80
C ALA A 160 -16.42 8.70 14.19
N GLN A 161 -15.53 7.77 14.56
CA GLN A 161 -15.50 7.21 15.92
C GLN A 161 -15.07 8.25 16.96
N VAL A 162 -14.08 9.09 16.64
CA VAL A 162 -13.64 10.19 17.51
C VAL A 162 -14.79 11.20 17.72
N GLU A 163 -15.48 11.58 16.66
CA GLU A 163 -16.67 12.45 16.72
C GLU A 163 -17.77 11.85 17.59
N GLN A 164 -18.06 10.56 17.38
CA GLN A 164 -19.05 9.85 18.20
C GLN A 164 -18.68 9.82 19.68
N ASN A 165 -17.41 9.56 20.01
CA ASN A 165 -16.93 9.47 21.39
C ASN A 165 -16.89 10.83 22.11
N THR A 166 -16.67 11.92 21.36
CA THR A 166 -16.53 13.27 21.92
C THR A 166 -17.79 14.12 21.81
N GLY A 167 -18.70 13.79 20.93
CA GLY A 167 -19.83 14.63 20.55
C GLY A 167 -19.45 15.86 19.71
N ILE A 168 -18.20 15.94 19.25
CA ILE A 168 -17.72 17.01 18.37
C ILE A 168 -18.08 16.64 16.92
N ASP A 169 -18.70 17.55 16.18
CA ASP A 169 -19.15 17.35 14.82
C ASP A 169 -18.34 18.29 13.89
N ILE A 170 -17.31 17.73 13.24
CA ILE A 170 -16.46 18.45 12.29
C ILE A 170 -17.23 18.63 10.99
N LYS A 171 -17.21 19.86 10.45
CA LYS A 171 -17.81 20.17 9.13
C LYS A 171 -16.68 20.33 8.11
N PRO A 172 -16.20 19.25 7.50
CA PRO A 172 -15.06 19.33 6.59
C PRO A 172 -15.43 20.09 5.31
N VAL A 173 -14.49 20.87 4.78
CA VAL A 173 -14.63 21.51 3.47
C VAL A 173 -14.43 20.53 2.32
N SER A 174 -13.78 19.39 2.58
CA SER A 174 -13.70 18.26 1.66
C SER A 174 -13.34 16.97 2.38
N GLU A 175 -13.69 15.85 1.74
CA GLU A 175 -13.37 14.49 2.18
C GLU A 175 -12.47 13.81 1.14
N GLU A 176 -11.39 13.18 1.61
CA GLU A 176 -10.37 12.59 0.76
C GLU A 176 -10.46 11.05 0.76
N THR A 177 -10.12 10.46 -0.37
CA THR A 177 -10.11 8.99 -0.55
C THR A 177 -8.88 8.30 0.05
N ALA A 178 -7.89 9.07 0.48
CA ALA A 178 -6.68 8.57 1.16
C ALA A 178 -6.12 9.64 2.10
N VAL A 179 -5.45 9.22 3.19
CA VAL A 179 -4.86 10.13 4.18
C VAL A 179 -3.81 11.06 3.58
N THR A 180 -3.09 10.62 2.56
CA THR A 180 -2.13 11.45 1.81
C THR A 180 -2.79 12.62 1.10
N GLY A 181 -4.06 12.50 0.70
CA GLY A 181 -4.85 13.60 0.16
C GLY A 181 -5.10 14.69 1.20
N VAL A 182 -5.49 14.29 2.42
CA VAL A 182 -5.64 15.21 3.56
C VAL A 182 -4.33 15.94 3.84
N LEU A 183 -3.23 15.19 4.00
CA LEU A 183 -1.90 15.75 4.27
C LEU A 183 -1.49 16.75 3.19
N THR A 184 -1.65 16.39 1.92
CA THR A 184 -1.29 17.24 0.77
C THR A 184 -2.05 18.56 0.79
N LYS A 185 -3.35 18.54 1.07
CA LYS A 185 -4.16 19.79 1.12
C LYS A 185 -3.69 20.75 2.21
N VAL A 186 -3.27 20.22 3.36
CA VAL A 186 -2.71 21.08 4.43
C VAL A 186 -1.32 21.60 4.04
N GLN A 187 -0.44 20.74 3.51
CA GLN A 187 0.90 21.13 3.05
C GLN A 187 0.87 22.21 1.95
N THR A 188 -0.08 22.10 1.03
CA THR A 188 -0.25 23.06 -0.08
C THR A 188 -1.13 24.26 0.27
N LYS A 189 -1.52 24.39 1.54
CA LYS A 189 -2.34 25.49 2.09
C LYS A 189 -3.74 25.61 1.45
N GLN A 190 -4.27 24.48 0.95
CA GLN A 190 -5.66 24.38 0.49
C GLN A 190 -6.64 24.18 1.66
N ALA A 191 -6.12 23.79 2.83
CA ALA A 191 -6.84 23.72 4.09
C ALA A 191 -5.97 24.22 5.23
N ASP A 192 -6.59 24.70 6.30
CA ASP A 192 -5.90 25.14 7.51
C ASP A 192 -5.47 23.96 8.37
N ALA A 193 -6.30 22.92 8.42
CA ALA A 193 -6.09 21.71 9.22
C ALA A 193 -6.64 20.45 8.55
N GLY A 194 -6.18 19.31 9.03
CA GLY A 194 -6.72 18.01 8.66
C GLY A 194 -6.42 16.94 9.70
N LEU A 195 -7.16 15.83 9.64
CA LEU A 195 -6.93 14.64 10.46
C LEU A 195 -6.15 13.60 9.66
N VAL A 196 -4.97 13.26 10.16
CA VAL A 196 -4.06 12.24 9.59
C VAL A 196 -3.57 11.33 10.70
N TYR A 197 -2.81 10.31 10.38
CA TYR A 197 -2.16 9.51 11.43
C TYR A 197 -0.88 10.18 11.96
N VAL A 198 -0.51 9.83 13.19
CA VAL A 198 0.74 10.31 13.81
C VAL A 198 1.95 10.02 12.90
N THR A 199 1.98 8.87 12.25
CA THR A 199 3.04 8.49 11.31
C THR A 199 3.12 9.38 10.07
N ASP A 200 1.97 9.84 9.55
CA ASP A 200 1.94 10.77 8.41
C ASP A 200 2.51 12.14 8.81
N ALA A 201 2.10 12.63 9.99
CA ALA A 201 2.61 13.89 10.53
C ALA A 201 4.12 13.82 10.81
N THR A 202 4.58 12.72 11.39
CA THR A 202 6.02 12.46 11.63
C THR A 202 6.80 12.42 10.32
N GLY A 203 6.29 11.72 9.31
CA GLY A 203 6.92 11.64 7.99
C GLY A 203 6.92 12.95 7.22
N ALA A 204 5.94 13.82 7.47
CA ALA A 204 5.85 15.15 6.86
C ALA A 204 6.84 16.16 7.48
N GLY A 205 7.28 15.94 8.72
CA GLY A 205 8.25 16.79 9.40
C GLY A 205 7.82 18.26 9.45
N ALA A 206 8.74 19.16 9.14
CA ALA A 206 8.51 20.63 9.21
C ALA A 206 7.52 21.18 8.17
N THR A 207 7.02 20.36 7.24
CA THR A 207 6.03 20.80 6.24
C THR A 207 4.62 20.95 6.79
N VAL A 208 4.39 20.49 8.01
CA VAL A 208 3.16 20.67 8.79
C VAL A 208 3.51 20.89 10.26
N THR A 209 2.54 21.34 11.06
CA THR A 209 2.64 21.32 12.53
C THR A 209 1.60 20.32 13.05
N ALA A 210 2.05 19.33 13.81
CA ALA A 210 1.17 18.37 14.45
C ALA A 210 0.61 18.94 15.76
N VAL A 211 -0.67 18.68 16.02
CA VAL A 211 -1.36 19.02 17.27
C VAL A 211 -2.05 17.77 17.81
N SER A 212 -1.63 17.31 18.97
CA SER A 212 -2.23 16.14 19.60
C SER A 212 -3.47 16.54 20.42
N ASP A 213 -4.45 15.61 20.47
CA ASP A 213 -5.61 15.74 21.32
C ASP A 213 -5.83 14.39 22.05
N PRO A 214 -6.11 14.37 23.37
CA PRO A 214 -6.32 13.13 24.13
C PRO A 214 -7.45 12.24 23.57
N ALA A 215 -8.43 12.82 22.88
CA ALA A 215 -9.55 12.09 22.30
C ALA A 215 -9.11 11.01 21.28
N PHE A 216 -7.98 11.22 20.61
CA PHE A 216 -7.49 10.26 19.61
C PHE A 216 -7.00 8.95 20.22
N ALA A 217 -6.53 8.95 21.46
CA ALA A 217 -6.01 7.75 22.12
C ALA A 217 -7.06 6.65 22.33
N ALA A 218 -8.35 7.02 22.32
CA ALA A 218 -9.46 6.09 22.46
C ALA A 218 -9.81 5.35 21.15
N VAL A 219 -9.27 5.78 20.01
CA VAL A 219 -9.54 5.19 18.68
C VAL A 219 -8.22 4.74 18.06
N VAL A 220 -7.90 3.47 18.26
CA VAL A 220 -6.66 2.86 17.75
C VAL A 220 -6.96 2.10 16.48
N ASN A 221 -6.33 2.51 15.37
CA ASN A 221 -6.34 1.76 14.14
C ASN A 221 -5.37 0.58 14.22
N LYS A 222 -5.86 -0.63 13.94
CA LYS A 222 -5.05 -1.84 13.82
C LYS A 222 -4.79 -2.13 12.35
N TYR A 223 -3.55 -2.40 12.02
CA TYR A 223 -3.09 -2.61 10.64
C TYR A 223 -2.87 -4.09 10.37
N PRO A 224 -3.78 -4.77 9.68
CA PRO A 224 -3.58 -6.14 9.24
C PRO A 224 -2.83 -6.22 7.92
N ILE A 225 -2.07 -7.31 7.75
CA ILE A 225 -1.39 -7.71 6.52
C ILE A 225 -1.67 -9.18 6.24
N GLY A 226 -1.79 -9.56 4.97
CA GLY A 226 -1.97 -10.96 4.57
C GLY A 226 -1.65 -11.19 3.11
N VAL A 227 -1.45 -12.47 2.77
CA VAL A 227 -1.20 -12.94 1.40
C VAL A 227 -2.54 -13.04 0.67
N VAL A 228 -2.59 -12.52 -0.55
CA VAL A 228 -3.79 -12.62 -1.41
C VAL A 228 -3.87 -14.02 -1.98
N ALA A 229 -4.99 -14.72 -1.79
CA ALA A 229 -5.18 -16.11 -2.17
C ALA A 229 -4.99 -16.41 -3.67
N ALA A 230 -5.17 -15.40 -4.53
CA ALA A 230 -4.99 -15.52 -5.98
C ALA A 230 -3.53 -15.34 -6.44
N THR A 231 -2.58 -15.10 -5.53
CA THR A 231 -1.15 -14.94 -5.87
C THR A 231 -0.59 -16.20 -6.54
N LYS A 232 0.34 -16.00 -7.46
CA LYS A 232 1.14 -17.08 -8.05
C LYS A 232 2.50 -17.25 -7.35
N TYR A 233 2.79 -16.39 -6.38
CA TYR A 233 4.09 -16.27 -5.72
C TYR A 233 3.94 -16.42 -4.20
N GLU A 234 3.15 -17.40 -3.75
CA GLU A 234 2.78 -17.60 -2.34
C GLU A 234 4.01 -17.60 -1.41
N ASP A 235 5.04 -18.40 -1.73
CA ASP A 235 6.26 -18.47 -0.91
C ASP A 235 6.99 -17.12 -0.79
N ALA A 236 7.05 -16.35 -1.89
CA ALA A 236 7.70 -15.04 -1.88
C ALA A 236 6.86 -14.00 -1.14
N ALA A 237 5.52 -14.04 -1.31
CA ALA A 237 4.59 -13.18 -0.60
C ALA A 237 4.62 -13.46 0.91
N GLN A 238 4.66 -14.73 1.31
CA GLN A 238 4.76 -15.13 2.71
C GLN A 238 6.08 -14.65 3.35
N LYS A 239 7.22 -14.80 2.66
CA LYS A 239 8.50 -14.27 3.15
C LYS A 239 8.44 -12.75 3.40
N PHE A 240 7.77 -12.02 2.52
CA PHE A 240 7.58 -10.58 2.73
C PHE A 240 6.70 -10.29 3.94
N VAL A 241 5.58 -10.99 4.11
CA VAL A 241 4.70 -10.88 5.28
C VAL A 241 5.45 -11.24 6.57
N ASP A 242 6.20 -12.34 6.57
CA ASP A 242 6.98 -12.80 7.73
C ASP A 242 8.03 -11.76 8.17
N MET A 243 8.69 -11.09 7.21
CA MET A 243 9.63 -10.01 7.52
C MET A 243 8.92 -8.82 8.16
N ILE A 244 7.73 -8.43 7.66
CA ILE A 244 6.94 -7.33 8.26
C ILE A 244 6.50 -7.67 9.70
N LEU A 245 6.08 -8.91 9.94
CA LEU A 245 5.64 -9.41 11.25
C LEU A 245 6.81 -9.66 12.21
N GLY A 246 8.02 -9.83 11.66
CA GLY A 246 9.22 -10.16 12.41
C GLY A 246 9.81 -8.97 13.18
N PRO A 247 10.83 -9.23 14.01
CA PRO A 247 11.47 -8.19 14.82
C PRO A 247 12.03 -7.01 14.03
N GLN A 248 12.56 -7.26 12.83
CA GLN A 248 13.10 -6.24 11.92
C GLN A 248 12.00 -5.29 11.45
N GLY A 249 10.89 -5.84 10.93
CA GLY A 249 9.72 -5.05 10.51
C GLY A 249 9.15 -4.25 11.68
N ALA A 250 8.96 -4.87 12.84
CA ALA A 250 8.45 -4.21 14.04
C ALA A 250 9.36 -3.05 14.48
N ALA A 251 10.69 -3.23 14.48
CA ALA A 251 11.64 -2.19 14.86
C ALA A 251 11.61 -1.00 13.89
N LEU A 252 11.57 -1.26 12.58
CA LEU A 252 11.48 -0.19 11.58
C LEU A 252 10.15 0.56 11.69
N LEU A 253 9.04 -0.15 11.83
CA LEU A 253 7.71 0.47 11.99
C LEU A 253 7.66 1.35 13.25
N ALA A 254 8.19 0.87 14.38
CA ALA A 254 8.29 1.66 15.61
C ALA A 254 9.13 2.92 15.41
N SER A 255 10.24 2.84 14.66
CA SER A 255 11.09 4.00 14.32
C SER A 255 10.36 5.07 13.49
N LYS A 256 9.30 4.67 12.78
CA LYS A 256 8.43 5.57 11.99
C LYS A 256 7.22 6.07 12.78
N GLY A 257 7.07 5.68 14.05
CA GLY A 257 5.99 6.14 14.93
C GLY A 257 4.75 5.25 14.98
N PHE A 258 4.79 4.05 14.39
CA PHE A 258 3.73 3.06 14.59
C PHE A 258 3.79 2.48 16.00
N GLY A 259 2.61 2.19 16.56
CA GLY A 259 2.49 1.41 17.78
C GLY A 259 2.68 -0.10 17.50
N PRO A 260 2.89 -0.91 18.56
CA PRO A 260 3.09 -2.36 18.42
C PRO A 260 1.86 -3.05 17.84
N SER A 261 2.08 -4.27 17.30
CA SER A 261 1.00 -5.23 17.08
C SER A 261 0.41 -5.59 18.45
N ALA A 262 -0.86 -5.28 18.68
CA ALA A 262 -1.55 -5.53 19.95
C ALA A 262 -2.01 -6.99 20.03
#